data_baf22d7f977bbc76eca1043bf2e4feea
#
_entry.id   baf22d7f977bbc76eca1043bf2e4feea
#
_cell.length_a   1.000
_cell.length_b   1.000
_cell.length_c   1.000
_cell.angle_alpha   90.00
_cell.angle_beta   90.00
_cell.angle_gamma   90.00
#
_symmetry.space_group_name_H-M   'P 1'
#
loop_
_entity.id
_entity.type
_entity.pdbx_description
1 polymer ?
#
loop_
_entity_poly.entity_id
_entity_poly.type
_entity_poly.pdbx_seq_one_letter_code
_entity_poly.pdbx_strand_id
1 'polypeptide(L)'
;MKKNIFLAAIAALSLTACVGDLNQTPEADNVVDNVYENPTYRKSALAKIYGGFTLVGQGGAGSSDIDVSDAGASEFLRAWWSIQTVSTDECKCVWGDSWVAEIGGNAWSAVKNDAIYATYTRGMMMVAFANDFLRNTDDSDAEVAIERAEVRFLRAYAYWVLLDCFGNPPFVVDTDPFGTYKPIQTNQADLYNWLKAELTELTSDASALKAPHTQVYPRVDKGAAYGLLARLCLNHKTYLGVEDKAHYATARDAAEKVIAAYQLADNYKALFMGDNGENPDALKEIVYASCYDANKTQSYGGTSFLMLAGKGQQYALGIDGNWNGLVTNSEAVERLIGKAAVDAAKTRSGDAAGDDENVFTAIDARALVSLSDCDDKEMDTKNFANGWHVVKFNNNRFLDPATDYSKTEKFSSVDFPMIRAAEMYLVYAEAQARIDGGQTSDAKAVDYIKALQARAGMQNPTVSTTVNLDQIFDEISRELFWEGQRRTTLIRYDRYSSASYLWPFKGGVKNGQGFAKYLELFPLPSDDLLANENLSQNEGYIE
;
A
#
# COMPACT_ATOMS: atom_id res chain seq x y z
N MET A 1 64.51 -43.39 21.91
CA MET A 1 64.43 -42.67 20.60
C MET A 1 63.36 -43.23 19.65
N LYS A 2 63.12 -44.56 19.58
CA LYS A 2 62.11 -45.09 18.60
C LYS A 2 60.65 -44.79 18.91
N LYS A 3 60.23 -44.52 20.16
CA LYS A 3 58.84 -44.18 20.53
C LYS A 3 58.46 -42.75 20.16
N ASN A 4 59.40 -41.81 20.17
CA ASN A 4 59.08 -40.37 19.85
C ASN A 4 59.03 -40.12 18.36
N ILE A 5 59.61 -40.96 17.52
CA ILE A 5 59.51 -40.86 16.04
C ILE A 5 58.15 -41.36 15.55
N PHE A 6 57.55 -42.35 16.25
CA PHE A 6 56.20 -42.84 15.90
C PHE A 6 55.09 -41.85 16.27
N LEU A 7 55.22 -41.11 17.36
CA LEU A 7 54.28 -40.06 17.73
C LEU A 7 54.38 -38.85 16.78
N ALA A 8 55.58 -38.49 16.31
CA ALA A 8 55.78 -37.39 15.38
C ALA A 8 55.24 -37.74 13.96
N ALA A 9 55.32 -39.01 13.54
CA ALA A 9 54.75 -39.46 12.27
C ALA A 9 53.21 -39.51 12.30
N ILE A 10 52.57 -39.85 13.41
CA ILE A 10 51.11 -39.82 13.57
C ILE A 10 50.59 -38.39 13.63
N ALA A 11 51.31 -37.46 14.27
CA ALA A 11 50.95 -36.04 14.30
C ALA A 11 51.11 -35.35 12.93
N ALA A 12 52.06 -35.78 12.09
CA ALA A 12 52.25 -35.27 10.75
C ALA A 12 51.21 -35.79 9.75
N LEU A 13 50.66 -37.00 9.95
CA LEU A 13 49.58 -37.57 9.10
C LEU A 13 48.20 -37.01 9.48
N SER A 14 47.99 -36.45 10.65
CA SER A 14 46.74 -35.82 11.05
C SER A 14 46.61 -34.35 10.58
N LEU A 15 47.67 -33.74 10.04
CA LEU A 15 47.65 -32.36 9.51
C LEU A 15 47.39 -32.28 7.98
N THR A 16 47.33 -33.41 7.30
CA THR A 16 47.03 -33.42 5.83
C THR A 16 45.60 -33.84 5.51
N ALA A 17 44.74 -34.09 6.50
CA ALA A 17 43.42 -34.67 6.29
C ALA A 17 42.29 -33.64 6.15
N CYS A 18 42.54 -32.34 6.07
CA CYS A 18 41.47 -31.33 6.00
C CYS A 18 41.77 -30.12 5.12
N VAL A 19 42.56 -30.23 4.06
CA VAL A 19 42.85 -29.09 3.17
C VAL A 19 42.23 -29.25 1.76
N GLY A 20 41.65 -30.41 1.46
CA GLY A 20 40.99 -30.66 0.16
C GLY A 20 39.51 -30.41 0.13
N ASP A 21 38.83 -30.20 1.28
CA ASP A 21 37.35 -30.23 1.36
C ASP A 21 36.70 -28.88 1.68
N LEU A 22 37.48 -27.81 1.73
CA LEU A 22 36.96 -26.46 2.02
C LEU A 22 36.41 -25.74 0.79
N ASN A 23 36.55 -26.34 -0.38
CA ASN A 23 35.99 -25.83 -1.65
C ASN A 23 34.92 -26.77 -2.22
N GLN A 24 34.19 -27.50 -1.39
CA GLN A 24 33.00 -28.20 -1.89
C GLN A 24 31.93 -27.15 -2.20
N THR A 25 31.62 -27.00 -3.48
CA THR A 25 30.32 -26.42 -3.87
C THR A 25 29.23 -27.33 -3.31
N PRO A 26 28.21 -26.78 -2.62
CA PRO A 26 27.10 -27.60 -2.15
C PRO A 26 26.50 -28.38 -3.32
N GLU A 27 26.40 -29.71 -3.19
CA GLU A 27 25.74 -30.58 -4.19
C GLU A 27 24.21 -30.38 -4.23
N ALA A 28 23.67 -29.35 -3.53
CA ALA A 28 22.26 -29.07 -3.54
C ALA A 28 21.88 -28.36 -4.84
N ASP A 29 20.76 -28.76 -5.44
CA ASP A 29 20.13 -28.13 -6.61
C ASP A 29 19.79 -26.64 -6.41
N ASN A 30 20.10 -26.06 -5.25
CA ASN A 30 19.76 -24.70 -4.80
C ASN A 30 20.99 -23.79 -4.64
N VAL A 31 22.06 -23.98 -5.42
CA VAL A 31 23.10 -22.94 -5.55
C VAL A 31 22.55 -21.75 -6.28
N VAL A 32 23.01 -20.54 -5.97
CA VAL A 32 22.52 -19.28 -6.54
C VAL A 32 22.44 -19.33 -8.07
N ASP A 33 23.45 -19.88 -8.75
CA ASP A 33 23.48 -20.02 -10.19
C ASP A 33 22.31 -20.90 -10.71
N ASN A 34 21.98 -22.00 -10.02
CA ASN A 34 20.87 -22.87 -10.41
C ASN A 34 19.49 -22.23 -10.19
N VAL A 35 19.36 -21.34 -9.20
CA VAL A 35 18.07 -20.66 -8.91
C VAL A 35 17.68 -19.74 -10.06
N TYR A 36 18.60 -18.97 -10.59
CA TYR A 36 18.29 -17.95 -11.60
C TYR A 36 18.41 -18.48 -13.03
N GLU A 37 19.23 -19.50 -13.29
CA GLU A 37 19.31 -20.18 -14.59
C GLU A 37 18.10 -21.09 -14.85
N ASN A 38 17.56 -21.74 -13.80
CA ASN A 38 16.40 -22.62 -13.93
C ASN A 38 15.10 -21.80 -13.99
N PRO A 39 14.32 -21.86 -15.08
CA PRO A 39 13.09 -21.06 -15.23
C PRO A 39 12.07 -21.28 -14.11
N THR A 40 11.96 -22.49 -13.54
CA THR A 40 11.01 -22.79 -12.46
C THR A 40 11.43 -22.12 -11.16
N TYR A 41 12.70 -22.18 -10.81
CA TYR A 41 13.22 -21.57 -9.59
C TYR A 41 13.26 -20.03 -9.73
N ARG A 42 13.62 -19.51 -10.90
CA ARG A 42 13.57 -18.07 -11.19
C ARG A 42 12.15 -17.50 -11.06
N LYS A 43 11.12 -18.21 -11.57
CA LYS A 43 9.71 -17.83 -11.37
C LYS A 43 9.30 -17.87 -9.90
N SER A 44 9.84 -18.78 -9.11
CA SER A 44 9.61 -18.81 -7.65
C SER A 44 10.28 -17.62 -6.96
N ALA A 45 11.48 -17.21 -7.40
CA ALA A 45 12.15 -16.00 -6.92
C ALA A 45 11.35 -14.73 -7.27
N LEU A 46 10.83 -14.63 -8.50
CA LEU A 46 9.92 -13.54 -8.90
C LEU A 46 8.65 -13.52 -8.04
N ALA A 47 8.01 -14.68 -7.85
CA ALA A 47 6.82 -14.81 -7.02
C ALA A 47 7.08 -14.41 -5.55
N LYS A 48 8.29 -14.67 -5.02
CA LYS A 48 8.70 -14.21 -3.68
C LYS A 48 8.72 -12.68 -3.59
N ILE A 49 9.13 -11.97 -4.64
CA ILE A 49 9.15 -10.50 -4.66
C ILE A 49 7.72 -9.96 -4.64
N TYR A 50 6.81 -10.50 -5.46
CA TYR A 50 5.38 -10.16 -5.38
C TYR A 50 4.79 -10.50 -4.00
N GLY A 51 5.06 -11.71 -3.50
CA GLY A 51 4.60 -12.19 -2.20
C GLY A 51 5.11 -11.39 -1.00
N GLY A 52 6.21 -10.67 -1.15
CA GLY A 52 6.73 -9.78 -0.11
C GLY A 52 5.80 -8.61 0.23
N PHE A 53 4.89 -8.26 -0.68
CA PHE A 53 3.84 -7.27 -0.43
C PHE A 53 2.55 -7.87 0.17
N THR A 54 2.49 -9.20 0.42
CA THR A 54 1.28 -9.90 0.87
C THR A 54 1.52 -10.85 2.05
N LEU A 55 2.75 -11.23 2.33
CA LEU A 55 3.09 -12.24 3.34
C LEU A 55 3.86 -11.64 4.51
N VAL A 56 3.69 -12.25 5.68
CA VAL A 56 4.45 -11.93 6.90
C VAL A 56 5.85 -12.57 6.94
N GLY A 57 6.12 -13.49 6.01
CA GLY A 57 7.34 -14.27 5.91
C GLY A 57 7.05 -15.69 5.39
N GLN A 58 8.03 -16.59 5.49
CA GLN A 58 7.92 -17.96 4.97
C GLN A 58 7.33 -18.98 5.96
N GLY A 59 7.13 -18.60 7.22
CA GLY A 59 6.74 -19.48 8.31
C GLY A 59 5.24 -19.62 8.56
N GLY A 60 4.37 -19.10 7.68
CA GLY A 60 2.91 -19.09 7.83
C GLY A 60 2.37 -17.91 8.64
N ALA A 61 1.05 -17.80 8.75
CA ALA A 61 0.33 -16.62 9.22
C ALA A 61 0.71 -16.12 10.64
N GLY A 62 1.16 -17.01 11.50
CA GLY A 62 1.56 -16.70 12.87
C GLY A 62 3.06 -16.48 13.07
N SER A 63 3.87 -16.42 11.99
CA SER A 63 5.31 -16.28 12.04
C SER A 63 5.77 -15.07 11.24
N SER A 64 6.52 -14.16 11.88
CA SER A 64 7.06 -12.95 11.23
C SER A 64 8.55 -13.11 10.94
N ASP A 65 8.99 -12.58 9.81
CA ASP A 65 10.39 -12.36 9.44
C ASP A 65 10.89 -10.94 9.83
N ILE A 66 10.03 -10.14 10.44
CA ILE A 66 10.32 -8.81 10.98
C ILE A 66 10.02 -8.80 12.49
N ASP A 67 10.88 -8.16 13.28
CA ASP A 67 10.72 -8.04 14.74
C ASP A 67 9.66 -6.99 15.10
N VAL A 68 8.41 -7.46 15.24
CA VAL A 68 7.25 -6.70 15.70
C VAL A 68 6.44 -7.51 16.71
N SER A 69 5.59 -6.85 17.49
CA SER A 69 4.83 -7.47 18.59
C SER A 69 3.78 -8.49 18.12
N ASP A 70 3.26 -8.34 16.90
CA ASP A 70 2.24 -9.21 16.28
C ASP A 70 2.69 -9.59 14.87
N ALA A 71 2.73 -10.89 14.56
CA ALA A 71 3.15 -11.39 13.25
C ALA A 71 2.36 -10.76 12.09
N GLY A 72 1.04 -10.61 12.22
CA GLY A 72 0.20 -9.96 11.21
C GLY A 72 0.57 -8.50 10.97
N ALA A 73 1.08 -7.79 11.98
CA ALA A 73 1.51 -6.40 11.86
C ALA A 73 2.78 -6.22 11.01
N SER A 74 3.54 -7.29 10.75
CA SER A 74 4.72 -7.27 9.86
C SER A 74 4.37 -7.32 8.38
N GLU A 75 3.13 -7.61 8.03
CA GLU A 75 2.69 -7.65 6.63
C GLU A 75 2.64 -6.22 6.06
N PHE A 76 3.11 -6.09 4.81
CA PHE A 76 3.27 -4.78 4.16
C PHE A 76 1.99 -3.95 4.14
N LEU A 77 0.88 -4.53 3.64
CA LEU A 77 -0.35 -3.77 3.47
C LEU A 77 -0.91 -3.33 4.82
N ARG A 78 -0.94 -4.20 5.84
CA ARG A 78 -1.40 -3.83 7.19
C ARG A 78 -0.57 -2.70 7.78
N ALA A 79 0.76 -2.79 7.69
CA ALA A 79 1.66 -1.78 8.23
C ALA A 79 1.51 -0.43 7.51
N TRP A 80 1.66 -0.43 6.18
CA TRP A 80 1.57 0.74 5.33
C TRP A 80 0.17 1.38 5.38
N TRP A 81 -0.90 0.58 5.25
CA TRP A 81 -2.26 1.08 5.34
C TRP A 81 -2.54 1.74 6.69
N SER A 82 -2.04 1.16 7.79
CA SER A 82 -2.23 1.71 9.12
C SER A 82 -1.64 3.12 9.25
N ILE A 83 -0.42 3.35 8.79
CA ILE A 83 0.20 4.69 8.84
C ILE A 83 -0.42 5.67 7.84
N GLN A 84 -0.95 5.18 6.72
CA GLN A 84 -1.58 6.01 5.68
C GLN A 84 -3.04 6.37 5.96
N THR A 85 -3.74 5.58 6.78
CA THR A 85 -5.18 5.73 6.98
C THR A 85 -5.54 6.06 8.45
N VAL A 86 -4.98 5.35 9.45
CA VAL A 86 -5.30 5.60 10.87
C VAL A 86 -4.78 6.97 11.34
N SER A 87 -3.76 7.52 10.71
CA SER A 87 -3.24 8.86 11.00
C SER A 87 -4.08 10.01 10.43
N THR A 88 -5.24 9.71 9.83
CA THR A 88 -6.03 10.66 9.02
C THR A 88 -7.49 10.80 9.50
N ASP A 89 -8.28 11.54 8.73
CA ASP A 89 -9.72 11.73 8.92
C ASP A 89 -10.58 10.55 8.45
N GLU A 90 -9.98 9.49 7.87
CA GLU A 90 -10.73 8.34 7.38
C GLU A 90 -10.91 7.22 8.40
N CYS A 91 -9.99 7.09 9.36
CA CYS A 91 -10.00 5.96 10.27
C CYS A 91 -9.53 6.32 11.68
N LYS A 92 -10.12 5.68 12.65
CA LYS A 92 -9.62 5.57 14.03
C LYS A 92 -9.49 4.11 14.39
N CYS A 93 -8.44 3.80 15.16
CA CYS A 93 -8.29 2.50 15.80
C CYS A 93 -8.53 2.67 17.30
N VAL A 94 -9.39 1.83 17.88
CA VAL A 94 -9.74 1.89 19.30
C VAL A 94 -8.98 0.87 20.16
N TRP A 95 -8.02 0.15 19.58
CA TRP A 95 -7.20 -0.81 20.30
C TRP A 95 -6.27 -0.12 21.30
N GLY A 96 -5.86 -0.88 22.32
CA GLY A 96 -4.99 -0.39 23.39
C GLY A 96 -3.49 -0.49 23.09
N ASP A 97 -3.10 -0.89 21.91
CA ASP A 97 -1.70 -1.05 21.51
C ASP A 97 -0.98 0.30 21.46
N SER A 98 0.31 0.32 21.82
CA SER A 98 1.09 1.57 21.90
C SER A 98 1.17 2.30 20.55
N TRP A 99 1.36 1.57 19.46
CA TRP A 99 1.44 2.14 18.12
C TRP A 99 0.16 2.87 17.69
N VAL A 100 -1.01 2.42 18.19
CA VAL A 100 -2.32 3.00 17.85
C VAL A 100 -2.44 4.42 18.35
N ALA A 101 -2.08 4.67 19.63
CA ALA A 101 -2.19 5.99 20.22
C ALA A 101 -1.27 7.00 19.52
N GLU A 102 -0.07 6.59 19.15
CA GLU A 102 0.89 7.44 18.44
C GLU A 102 0.42 7.77 17.02
N ILE A 103 0.01 6.77 16.24
CA ILE A 103 -0.46 6.97 14.86
C ILE A 103 -1.78 7.76 14.84
N GLY A 104 -2.76 7.33 15.63
CA GLY A 104 -4.07 7.99 15.68
C GLY A 104 -4.05 9.41 16.26
N GLY A 105 -3.04 9.74 17.07
CA GLY A 105 -2.82 11.07 17.66
C GLY A 105 -1.82 11.94 16.92
N ASN A 106 -1.22 11.48 15.80
CA ASN A 106 -0.14 12.17 15.08
C ASN A 106 1.02 12.57 16.02
N ALA A 107 1.45 11.64 16.89
CA ALA A 107 2.39 11.90 17.98
C ALA A 107 3.52 10.86 18.07
N TRP A 108 3.90 10.25 16.95
CA TRP A 108 5.04 9.34 16.88
C TRP A 108 6.37 10.06 17.08
N SER A 109 7.35 9.33 17.52
CA SER A 109 8.72 9.81 17.80
C SER A 109 9.75 8.89 17.15
N ALA A 110 11.04 9.10 17.44
CA ALA A 110 12.11 8.20 17.00
C ALA A 110 12.09 6.83 17.71
N VAL A 111 11.25 6.64 18.73
CA VAL A 111 11.06 5.36 19.40
C VAL A 111 10.34 4.40 18.46
N LYS A 112 10.73 3.12 18.48
CA LYS A 112 10.17 2.07 17.64
C LYS A 112 8.64 2.00 17.77
N ASN A 113 7.96 2.21 16.64
CA ASN A 113 6.53 2.01 16.46
C ASN A 113 6.35 0.89 15.43
N ASP A 114 5.64 -0.17 15.78
CA ASP A 114 5.57 -1.39 14.96
C ASP A 114 5.06 -1.14 13.53
N ALA A 115 4.06 -0.27 13.35
CA ALA A 115 3.54 0.02 12.02
C ALA A 115 4.54 0.81 11.14
N ILE A 116 5.24 1.79 11.73
CA ILE A 116 6.30 2.56 11.05
C ILE A 116 7.48 1.65 10.73
N TYR A 117 7.96 0.89 11.72
CA TYR A 117 9.09 -0.02 11.60
C TYR A 117 8.85 -1.11 10.55
N ALA A 118 7.67 -1.74 10.57
CA ALA A 118 7.34 -2.77 9.58
C ALA A 118 7.22 -2.20 8.16
N THR A 119 6.66 -1.01 7.99
CA THR A 119 6.57 -0.37 6.66
C THR A 119 7.97 -0.12 6.09
N TYR A 120 8.88 0.44 6.88
CA TYR A 120 10.26 0.69 6.45
C TYR A 120 11.00 -0.60 6.15
N THR A 121 11.01 -1.53 7.10
CA THR A 121 11.76 -2.79 6.98
C THR A 121 11.26 -3.62 5.80
N ARG A 122 9.94 -3.72 5.62
CA ARG A 122 9.35 -4.43 4.48
C ARG A 122 9.73 -3.77 3.15
N GLY A 123 9.70 -2.43 3.06
CA GLY A 123 10.15 -1.70 1.88
C GLY A 123 11.60 -2.00 1.53
N MET A 124 12.52 -1.95 2.52
CA MET A 124 13.93 -2.28 2.31
C MET A 124 14.17 -3.75 1.97
N MET A 125 13.40 -4.68 2.54
CA MET A 125 13.46 -6.10 2.16
C MET A 125 13.05 -6.31 0.70
N MET A 126 12.03 -5.60 0.21
CA MET A 126 11.62 -5.68 -1.20
C MET A 126 12.71 -5.15 -2.13
N VAL A 127 13.37 -4.06 -1.77
CA VAL A 127 14.53 -3.55 -2.50
C VAL A 127 15.65 -4.60 -2.54
N ALA A 128 15.94 -5.24 -1.41
CA ALA A 128 16.98 -6.28 -1.34
C ALA A 128 16.66 -7.49 -2.23
N PHE A 129 15.42 -8.00 -2.20
CA PHE A 129 15.00 -9.12 -3.04
C PHE A 129 15.03 -8.77 -4.53
N ALA A 130 14.60 -7.55 -4.88
CA ALA A 130 14.65 -7.06 -6.25
C ALA A 130 16.10 -6.94 -6.75
N ASN A 131 17.00 -6.37 -5.94
CA ASN A 131 18.41 -6.23 -6.29
C ASN A 131 19.10 -7.60 -6.43
N ASP A 132 18.75 -8.58 -5.60
CA ASP A 132 19.27 -9.94 -5.70
C ASP A 132 18.86 -10.59 -7.04
N PHE A 133 17.58 -10.50 -7.41
CA PHE A 133 17.09 -10.99 -8.70
C PHE A 133 17.80 -10.30 -9.89
N LEU A 134 17.89 -8.97 -9.88
CA LEU A 134 18.48 -8.20 -10.97
C LEU A 134 19.99 -8.43 -11.12
N ARG A 135 20.70 -8.66 -10.02
CA ARG A 135 22.15 -8.97 -10.02
C ARG A 135 22.46 -10.32 -10.63
N ASN A 136 21.58 -11.30 -10.45
CA ASN A 136 21.79 -12.68 -10.87
C ASN A 136 21.05 -13.06 -12.17
N THR A 137 20.50 -12.08 -12.89
CA THR A 137 19.82 -12.28 -14.18
C THR A 137 20.28 -11.24 -15.19
N ASP A 138 20.12 -11.51 -16.49
CA ASP A 138 20.43 -10.57 -17.58
C ASP A 138 19.30 -10.55 -18.63
N ASP A 139 19.40 -9.65 -19.60
CA ASP A 139 18.38 -9.47 -20.64
C ASP A 139 18.63 -10.35 -21.89
N SER A 140 19.41 -11.42 -21.78
CA SER A 140 19.76 -12.29 -22.89
C SER A 140 18.58 -13.12 -23.41
N ASP A 141 17.60 -13.39 -22.57
CA ASP A 141 16.35 -14.09 -22.87
C ASP A 141 15.15 -13.16 -22.76
N ALA A 142 14.22 -13.21 -23.72
CA ALA A 142 13.07 -12.31 -23.77
C ALA A 142 12.09 -12.48 -22.58
N GLU A 143 11.95 -13.69 -22.03
CA GLU A 143 11.13 -13.92 -20.84
C GLU A 143 11.81 -13.33 -19.61
N VAL A 144 13.14 -13.52 -19.49
CA VAL A 144 13.93 -12.94 -18.40
C VAL A 144 13.90 -11.42 -18.45
N ALA A 145 14.01 -10.82 -19.64
CA ALA A 145 13.90 -9.37 -19.81
C ALA A 145 12.56 -8.82 -19.31
N ILE A 146 11.44 -9.53 -19.54
CA ILE A 146 10.12 -9.16 -18.99
C ILE A 146 10.14 -9.29 -17.47
N GLU A 147 10.62 -10.41 -16.91
CA GLU A 147 10.69 -10.64 -15.46
C GLU A 147 11.55 -9.57 -14.76
N ARG A 148 12.69 -9.19 -15.34
CA ARG A 148 13.57 -8.11 -14.86
C ARG A 148 12.86 -6.75 -14.87
N ALA A 149 12.12 -6.45 -15.92
CA ALA A 149 11.36 -5.19 -16.01
C ALA A 149 10.22 -5.13 -14.95
N GLU A 150 9.57 -6.26 -14.66
CA GLU A 150 8.62 -6.37 -13.54
C GLU A 150 9.30 -6.16 -12.19
N VAL A 151 10.45 -6.78 -11.96
CA VAL A 151 11.23 -6.62 -10.72
C VAL A 151 11.71 -5.18 -10.55
N ARG A 152 12.13 -4.50 -11.62
CA ARG A 152 12.46 -3.07 -11.60
C ARG A 152 11.25 -2.22 -11.17
N PHE A 153 10.05 -2.52 -11.66
CA PHE A 153 8.83 -1.86 -11.20
C PHE A 153 8.56 -2.11 -9.72
N LEU A 154 8.64 -3.35 -9.24
CA LEU A 154 8.40 -3.69 -7.84
C LEU A 154 9.41 -2.99 -6.90
N ARG A 155 10.68 -2.89 -7.31
CA ARG A 155 11.70 -2.09 -6.61
C ARG A 155 11.35 -0.59 -6.60
N ALA A 156 10.92 -0.06 -7.74
CA ALA A 156 10.49 1.33 -7.83
C ALA A 156 9.27 1.60 -6.93
N TYR A 157 8.33 0.66 -6.84
CA TYR A 157 7.18 0.77 -5.95
C TYR A 157 7.62 0.78 -4.47
N ALA A 158 8.53 -0.11 -4.07
CA ALA A 158 9.09 -0.12 -2.72
C ALA A 158 9.81 1.21 -2.39
N TYR A 159 10.62 1.73 -3.31
CA TYR A 159 11.28 3.03 -3.13
C TYR A 159 10.30 4.21 -3.13
N TRP A 160 9.18 4.13 -3.88
CA TRP A 160 8.15 5.15 -3.78
C TRP A 160 7.51 5.18 -2.37
N VAL A 161 7.22 4.01 -1.78
CA VAL A 161 6.73 3.93 -0.40
C VAL A 161 7.73 4.52 0.58
N LEU A 162 9.02 4.21 0.42
CA LEU A 162 10.09 4.75 1.26
C LEU A 162 10.24 6.27 1.09
N LEU A 163 10.11 6.79 -0.13
CA LEU A 163 10.11 8.23 -0.42
C LEU A 163 8.92 8.93 0.25
N ASP A 164 7.70 8.41 0.06
CA ASP A 164 6.48 9.04 0.55
C ASP A 164 6.39 9.04 2.09
N CYS A 165 6.86 7.96 2.72
CA CYS A 165 6.76 7.79 4.17
C CYS A 165 7.98 8.32 4.92
N PHE A 166 9.20 8.12 4.40
CA PHE A 166 10.44 8.37 5.14
C PHE A 166 11.34 9.44 4.50
N GLY A 167 11.09 9.81 3.27
CA GLY A 167 11.82 10.87 2.55
C GLY A 167 13.24 10.52 2.16
N ASN A 168 14.09 10.23 3.14
CA ASN A 168 15.54 10.08 2.96
C ASN A 168 16.03 8.67 3.38
N PRO A 169 15.57 7.57 2.73
CA PRO A 169 16.02 6.22 3.08
C PRO A 169 17.45 5.94 2.58
N PRO A 170 18.10 4.85 3.03
CA PRO A 170 19.28 4.34 2.36
C PRO A 170 18.94 3.95 0.92
N PHE A 171 19.87 4.22 0.00
CA PHE A 171 19.70 3.92 -1.42
C PHE A 171 20.71 2.88 -1.88
N VAL A 172 20.23 1.81 -2.48
CA VAL A 172 21.04 0.70 -2.99
C VAL A 172 20.39 0.07 -4.23
N VAL A 173 21.18 -0.20 -5.25
CA VAL A 173 20.76 -0.83 -6.51
C VAL A 173 21.53 -2.13 -6.77
N ASP A 174 21.12 -2.89 -7.75
CA ASP A 174 21.71 -4.17 -8.13
C ASP A 174 23.19 -4.10 -8.56
N THR A 175 23.66 -2.93 -9.00
CA THR A 175 25.07 -2.69 -9.36
C THR A 175 25.97 -2.34 -8.20
N ASP A 176 25.42 -2.04 -7.02
CA ASP A 176 26.21 -1.75 -5.82
C ASP A 176 26.88 -3.02 -5.26
N PRO A 177 28.01 -2.87 -4.54
CA PRO A 177 28.68 -4.03 -3.94
C PRO A 177 27.76 -4.83 -3.00
N PHE A 178 27.94 -6.14 -2.97
CA PHE A 178 27.20 -7.05 -2.07
C PHE A 178 28.02 -7.36 -0.80
N GLY A 179 27.34 -7.66 0.29
CA GLY A 179 27.93 -8.12 1.55
C GLY A 179 28.11 -7.01 2.56
N THR A 180 29.33 -6.51 2.77
CA THR A 180 29.65 -5.53 3.82
C THR A 180 29.39 -4.07 3.41
N TYR A 181 28.84 -3.83 2.23
CA TYR A 181 28.51 -2.48 1.76
C TYR A 181 27.42 -1.87 2.64
N LYS A 182 27.69 -0.64 3.11
CA LYS A 182 26.73 0.17 3.85
C LYS A 182 26.14 1.21 2.90
N PRO A 183 24.84 1.11 2.54
CA PRO A 183 24.22 2.05 1.62
C PRO A 183 24.33 3.49 2.09
N ILE A 184 24.50 4.41 1.14
CA ILE A 184 24.49 5.86 1.40
C ILE A 184 23.02 6.31 1.48
N GLN A 185 22.73 7.21 2.41
CA GLN A 185 21.44 7.86 2.48
C GLN A 185 21.19 8.72 1.24
N THR A 186 20.02 8.58 0.63
CA THR A 186 19.58 9.52 -0.39
C THR A 186 18.75 10.65 0.22
N ASN A 187 18.44 11.68 -0.56
CA ASN A 187 17.45 12.69 -0.20
C ASN A 187 16.22 12.61 -1.09
N GLN A 188 15.12 13.25 -0.67
CA GLN A 188 13.84 13.18 -1.37
C GLN A 188 13.95 13.57 -2.85
N ALA A 189 14.70 14.62 -3.18
CA ALA A 189 14.82 15.12 -4.55
C ALA A 189 15.58 14.13 -5.45
N ASP A 190 16.68 13.58 -4.97
CA ASP A 190 17.47 12.61 -5.72
C ASP A 190 16.70 11.30 -5.93
N LEU A 191 16.01 10.81 -4.88
CA LEU A 191 15.18 9.60 -4.98
C LEU A 191 13.98 9.80 -5.93
N TYR A 192 13.32 10.96 -5.85
CA TYR A 192 12.28 11.34 -6.80
C TYR A 192 12.79 11.32 -8.24
N ASN A 193 13.96 11.94 -8.50
CA ASN A 193 14.52 12.01 -9.85
C ASN A 193 14.89 10.62 -10.37
N TRP A 194 15.48 9.77 -9.52
CA TRP A 194 15.77 8.38 -9.87
C TRP A 194 14.50 7.60 -10.20
N LEU A 195 13.48 7.67 -9.35
CA LEU A 195 12.19 7.01 -9.59
C LEU A 195 11.53 7.48 -10.89
N LYS A 196 11.55 8.80 -11.15
CA LYS A 196 10.99 9.36 -12.38
C LYS A 196 11.73 8.83 -13.62
N ALA A 197 13.06 8.76 -13.58
CA ALA A 197 13.87 8.21 -14.66
C ALA A 197 13.59 6.72 -14.90
N GLU A 198 13.58 5.92 -13.82
CA GLU A 198 13.31 4.48 -13.87
C GLU A 198 11.91 4.19 -14.44
N LEU A 199 10.88 4.87 -13.96
CA LEU A 199 9.51 4.71 -14.46
C LEU A 199 9.35 5.21 -15.90
N THR A 200 10.06 6.28 -16.29
CA THR A 200 10.06 6.75 -17.68
C THR A 200 10.67 5.71 -18.61
N GLU A 201 11.76 5.07 -18.22
CA GLU A 201 12.36 3.98 -18.98
C GLU A 201 11.43 2.78 -19.06
N LEU A 202 10.83 2.34 -17.94
CA LEU A 202 9.88 1.22 -17.90
C LEU A 202 8.64 1.44 -18.76
N THR A 203 8.24 2.69 -18.99
CA THR A 203 7.10 3.05 -19.86
C THR A 203 7.48 3.28 -21.32
N SER A 204 8.77 3.33 -21.66
CA SER A 204 9.26 3.56 -23.02
C SER A 204 8.96 2.38 -23.96
N ASP A 205 9.06 2.63 -25.26
CA ASP A 205 8.89 1.57 -26.28
C ASP A 205 10.00 0.51 -26.20
N ALA A 206 11.18 0.88 -25.70
CA ALA A 206 12.32 -0.03 -25.52
C ALA A 206 12.17 -0.98 -24.31
N SER A 207 11.27 -0.69 -23.39
CA SER A 207 11.04 -1.51 -22.22
C SER A 207 10.42 -2.86 -22.57
N ALA A 208 10.89 -3.93 -21.91
CA ALA A 208 10.34 -5.28 -22.03
C ALA A 208 8.99 -5.47 -21.34
N LEU A 209 8.52 -4.53 -20.48
CA LEU A 209 7.16 -4.59 -19.94
C LEU A 209 6.14 -4.67 -21.06
N LYS A 210 5.16 -5.54 -20.91
CA LYS A 210 4.06 -5.65 -21.86
C LYS A 210 3.23 -4.36 -21.90
N ALA A 211 2.52 -4.14 -23.00
CA ALA A 211 1.61 -3.01 -23.15
C ALA A 211 0.54 -3.00 -22.04
N PRO A 212 -0.03 -1.84 -21.70
CA PRO A 212 -1.04 -1.75 -20.66
C PRO A 212 -2.21 -2.71 -20.92
N HIS A 213 -2.67 -3.39 -19.87
CA HIS A 213 -3.75 -4.37 -19.87
C HIS A 213 -3.53 -5.58 -20.81
N THR A 214 -2.26 -5.97 -21.07
CA THR A 214 -1.94 -7.13 -21.92
C THR A 214 -1.15 -8.21 -21.19
N GLN A 215 -0.69 -7.97 -19.97
CA GLN A 215 -0.06 -8.99 -19.14
C GLN A 215 -1.11 -9.85 -18.44
N VAL A 216 -0.74 -11.09 -18.15
CA VAL A 216 -1.60 -11.97 -17.35
C VAL A 216 -1.65 -11.44 -15.92
N TYR A 217 -2.87 -11.21 -15.42
CA TYR A 217 -3.08 -10.84 -14.02
C TYR A 217 -2.55 -11.94 -13.07
N PRO A 218 -1.88 -11.62 -11.97
CA PRO A 218 -1.65 -10.28 -11.41
C PRO A 218 -0.27 -9.67 -11.76
N ARG A 219 0.40 -10.14 -12.80
CA ARG A 219 1.72 -9.62 -13.19
C ARG A 219 1.61 -8.20 -13.75
N VAL A 220 2.56 -7.35 -13.40
CA VAL A 220 2.57 -5.93 -13.79
C VAL A 220 2.92 -5.73 -15.27
N ASP A 221 2.38 -4.66 -15.83
CA ASP A 221 2.65 -4.20 -17.18
C ASP A 221 2.94 -2.68 -17.20
N LYS A 222 3.05 -2.09 -18.38
CA LYS A 222 3.28 -0.64 -18.51
C LYS A 222 2.17 0.21 -17.89
N GLY A 223 0.96 -0.33 -17.72
CA GLY A 223 -0.13 0.36 -17.03
C GLY A 223 0.22 0.65 -15.56
N ALA A 224 0.80 -0.34 -14.85
CA ALA A 224 1.27 -0.15 -13.49
C ALA A 224 2.39 0.90 -13.41
N ALA A 225 3.35 0.86 -14.34
CA ALA A 225 4.44 1.82 -14.40
C ALA A 225 3.95 3.25 -14.72
N TYR A 226 3.02 3.42 -15.66
CA TYR A 226 2.36 4.70 -15.90
C TYR A 226 1.57 5.19 -14.69
N GLY A 227 0.84 4.31 -14.00
CA GLY A 227 0.07 4.66 -12.81
C GLY A 227 0.98 5.17 -11.68
N LEU A 228 2.10 4.50 -11.42
CA LEU A 228 3.07 4.96 -10.40
C LEU A 228 3.78 6.26 -10.83
N LEU A 229 4.11 6.43 -12.12
CA LEU A 229 4.68 7.67 -12.65
C LEU A 229 3.71 8.84 -12.50
N ALA A 230 2.42 8.61 -12.77
CA ALA A 230 1.36 9.60 -12.60
C ALA A 230 1.24 10.04 -11.13
N ARG A 231 1.20 9.07 -10.20
CA ARG A 231 1.16 9.30 -8.74
C ARG A 231 2.39 10.05 -8.25
N LEU A 232 3.59 9.63 -8.67
CA LEU A 232 4.86 10.27 -8.32
C LEU A 232 4.89 11.73 -8.77
N CYS A 233 4.59 11.99 -10.05
CA CYS A 233 4.66 13.33 -10.63
C CYS A 233 3.57 14.26 -10.09
N LEU A 234 2.38 13.75 -9.74
CA LEU A 234 1.33 14.55 -9.09
C LEU A 234 1.80 15.08 -7.72
N ASN A 235 2.60 14.29 -6.99
CA ASN A 235 3.10 14.63 -5.66
C ASN A 235 4.47 15.35 -5.66
N HIS A 236 5.00 15.75 -6.83
CA HIS A 236 6.36 16.32 -6.95
C HIS A 236 6.63 17.50 -6.02
N LYS A 237 5.65 18.39 -5.78
CA LYS A 237 5.79 19.52 -4.86
C LYS A 237 6.18 19.07 -3.45
N THR A 238 5.59 17.98 -2.97
CA THR A 238 5.91 17.39 -1.66
C THR A 238 7.37 16.92 -1.60
N TYR A 239 7.85 16.28 -2.65
CA TYR A 239 9.19 15.67 -2.66
C TYR A 239 10.31 16.64 -3.05
N LEU A 240 10.01 17.62 -3.93
CA LEU A 240 11.00 18.60 -4.42
C LEU A 240 10.94 19.94 -3.69
N GLY A 241 9.90 20.19 -2.89
CA GLY A 241 9.69 21.48 -2.22
C GLY A 241 9.28 22.64 -3.14
N VAL A 242 9.14 22.40 -4.44
CA VAL A 242 8.79 23.41 -5.45
C VAL A 242 7.68 22.89 -6.35
N GLU A 243 6.80 23.80 -6.78
CA GLU A 243 5.73 23.49 -7.72
C GLU A 243 6.17 23.77 -9.15
N ASP A 244 6.01 22.78 -10.03
CA ASP A 244 6.31 22.89 -11.46
C ASP A 244 5.21 22.22 -12.31
N LYS A 245 4.58 23.02 -13.18
CA LYS A 245 3.52 22.56 -14.07
C LYS A 245 3.94 21.45 -15.04
N ALA A 246 5.24 21.33 -15.34
CA ALA A 246 5.76 20.26 -16.19
C ALA A 246 5.58 18.87 -15.55
N HIS A 247 5.70 18.76 -14.23
CA HIS A 247 5.43 17.53 -13.51
C HIS A 247 3.94 17.18 -13.50
N TYR A 248 3.05 18.16 -13.33
CA TYR A 248 1.59 17.93 -13.48
C TYR A 248 1.24 17.50 -14.89
N ALA A 249 1.86 18.08 -15.93
CA ALA A 249 1.65 17.63 -17.30
C ALA A 249 2.08 16.17 -17.48
N THR A 250 3.25 15.78 -16.94
CA THR A 250 3.71 14.37 -16.95
C THR A 250 2.71 13.46 -16.22
N ALA A 251 2.19 13.87 -15.06
CA ALA A 251 1.22 13.10 -14.29
C ALA A 251 -0.09 12.89 -15.08
N ARG A 252 -0.62 13.95 -15.68
CA ARG A 252 -1.82 13.93 -16.54
C ARG A 252 -1.64 12.99 -17.72
N ASP A 253 -0.53 13.13 -18.45
CA ASP A 253 -0.27 12.37 -19.68
C ASP A 253 -0.03 10.88 -19.38
N ALA A 254 0.62 10.55 -18.25
CA ALA A 254 0.80 9.18 -17.78
C ALA A 254 -0.55 8.56 -17.33
N ALA A 255 -1.38 9.32 -16.61
CA ALA A 255 -2.73 8.88 -16.22
C ALA A 255 -3.59 8.57 -17.44
N GLU A 256 -3.53 9.39 -18.50
CA GLU A 256 -4.26 9.16 -19.75
C GLU A 256 -3.83 7.85 -20.45
N LYS A 257 -2.55 7.44 -20.35
CA LYS A 257 -2.09 6.15 -20.88
C LYS A 257 -2.75 4.96 -20.19
N VAL A 258 -2.99 5.06 -18.90
CA VAL A 258 -3.72 4.03 -18.15
C VAL A 258 -5.20 4.06 -18.54
N ILE A 259 -5.85 5.21 -18.52
CA ILE A 259 -7.28 5.37 -18.84
C ILE A 259 -7.61 4.87 -20.26
N ALA A 260 -6.67 4.99 -21.20
CA ALA A 260 -6.85 4.50 -22.56
C ALA A 260 -6.92 2.97 -22.67
N ALA A 261 -6.39 2.23 -21.68
CA ALA A 261 -6.31 0.76 -21.70
C ALA A 261 -7.20 0.09 -20.64
N TYR A 262 -7.42 0.75 -19.51
CA TYR A 262 -8.23 0.28 -18.41
C TYR A 262 -9.52 1.09 -18.32
N GLN A 263 -10.59 0.47 -17.84
CA GLN A 263 -11.92 1.08 -17.74
C GLN A 263 -12.40 1.03 -16.30
N LEU A 264 -13.40 1.84 -15.96
CA LEU A 264 -14.10 1.69 -14.69
C LEU A 264 -14.87 0.36 -14.66
N ALA A 265 -14.85 -0.33 -13.53
CA ALA A 265 -15.75 -1.43 -13.28
C ALA A 265 -17.19 -0.91 -13.27
N ASP A 266 -18.11 -1.69 -13.82
CA ASP A 266 -19.54 -1.32 -13.86
C ASP A 266 -20.13 -1.32 -12.43
N ASN A 267 -19.64 -2.23 -11.57
CA ASN A 267 -20.06 -2.33 -10.18
C ASN A 267 -18.89 -2.06 -9.23
N TYR A 268 -18.99 -0.97 -8.45
CA TYR A 268 -17.96 -0.59 -7.48
C TYR A 268 -17.63 -1.67 -6.46
N LYS A 269 -18.67 -2.37 -5.94
CA LYS A 269 -18.50 -3.39 -4.91
C LYS A 269 -17.67 -4.58 -5.41
N ALA A 270 -17.78 -4.93 -6.69
CA ALA A 270 -17.02 -6.02 -7.30
C ALA A 270 -15.51 -5.88 -7.14
N LEU A 271 -14.99 -4.65 -7.05
CA LEU A 271 -13.56 -4.33 -6.86
C LEU A 271 -13.00 -4.82 -5.51
N PHE A 272 -13.84 -5.08 -4.53
CA PHE A 272 -13.46 -5.32 -3.14
C PHE A 272 -14.05 -6.60 -2.56
N MET A 273 -14.49 -7.53 -3.44
CA MET A 273 -15.03 -8.83 -3.04
C MET A 273 -14.03 -9.97 -3.28
N GLY A 274 -14.26 -11.13 -2.63
CA GLY A 274 -13.33 -12.26 -2.54
C GLY A 274 -12.96 -12.94 -3.86
N ASP A 275 -13.59 -12.56 -4.95
CA ASP A 275 -13.30 -13.01 -6.31
C ASP A 275 -12.91 -11.88 -7.26
N ASN A 276 -12.48 -10.73 -6.72
CA ASN A 276 -12.13 -9.58 -7.56
C ASN A 276 -10.93 -9.86 -8.49
N GLY A 277 -10.01 -10.76 -8.12
CA GLY A 277 -8.91 -11.23 -8.96
C GLY A 277 -9.34 -12.17 -10.10
N GLU A 278 -10.60 -12.64 -10.10
CA GLU A 278 -11.18 -13.52 -11.12
C GLU A 278 -12.36 -12.87 -11.84
N ASN A 279 -12.94 -11.82 -11.26
CA ASN A 279 -14.11 -11.13 -11.79
C ASN A 279 -13.76 -10.23 -12.98
N PRO A 280 -14.28 -10.52 -14.20
CA PRO A 280 -13.95 -9.74 -15.39
C PRO A 280 -14.33 -8.26 -15.28
N ASP A 281 -15.34 -7.91 -14.47
CA ASP A 281 -15.72 -6.52 -14.24
C ASP A 281 -14.69 -5.78 -13.39
N ALA A 282 -14.24 -6.40 -12.29
CA ALA A 282 -13.18 -5.83 -11.45
C ALA A 282 -11.84 -5.71 -12.19
N LEU A 283 -11.48 -6.71 -12.99
CA LEU A 283 -10.23 -6.74 -13.76
C LEU A 283 -10.16 -5.69 -14.87
N LYS A 284 -11.28 -5.10 -15.30
CA LYS A 284 -11.24 -3.92 -16.19
C LYS A 284 -10.54 -2.73 -15.55
N GLU A 285 -10.64 -2.60 -14.21
CA GLU A 285 -10.20 -1.41 -13.48
C GLU A 285 -8.91 -1.62 -12.69
N ILE A 286 -8.65 -2.83 -12.19
CA ILE A 286 -7.46 -3.13 -11.37
C ILE A 286 -6.22 -3.12 -12.26
N VAL A 287 -5.27 -2.21 -11.97
CA VAL A 287 -4.02 -2.04 -12.72
C VAL A 287 -2.86 -2.78 -12.04
N TYR A 288 -2.77 -2.68 -10.73
CA TYR A 288 -1.80 -3.39 -9.90
C TYR A 288 -2.43 -3.70 -8.54
N ALA A 289 -2.24 -4.91 -8.03
CA ALA A 289 -2.80 -5.35 -6.76
C ALA A 289 -1.78 -6.11 -5.90
N SER A 290 -1.95 -6.02 -4.57
CA SER A 290 -1.45 -7.02 -3.62
C SER A 290 -2.46 -8.15 -3.56
N CYS A 291 -2.03 -9.36 -3.96
CA CYS A 291 -2.95 -10.47 -4.19
C CYS A 291 -3.03 -11.42 -3.00
N TYR A 292 -4.24 -11.86 -2.70
CA TYR A 292 -4.54 -12.75 -1.57
C TYR A 292 -5.32 -13.98 -2.03
N ASP A 293 -5.03 -15.10 -1.38
CA ASP A 293 -5.73 -16.38 -1.55
C ASP A 293 -5.84 -17.01 -0.16
N ALA A 294 -7.05 -17.24 0.30
CA ALA A 294 -7.34 -17.74 1.66
C ALA A 294 -6.57 -19.01 2.04
N ASN A 295 -6.15 -19.80 1.06
CA ASN A 295 -5.43 -21.05 1.26
C ASN A 295 -3.92 -20.96 1.07
N LYS A 296 -3.42 -19.98 0.28
CA LYS A 296 -2.01 -19.89 -0.11
C LYS A 296 -1.28 -18.71 0.52
N THR A 297 -1.93 -17.54 0.62
CA THR A 297 -1.34 -16.33 1.18
C THR A 297 -1.91 -16.04 2.57
N GLN A 298 -1.88 -17.02 3.46
CA GLN A 298 -2.45 -16.90 4.80
C GLN A 298 -1.69 -15.88 5.64
N SER A 299 -2.38 -14.82 6.04
CA SER A 299 -1.85 -13.74 6.87
C SER A 299 -2.94 -13.12 7.74
N TYR A 300 -2.59 -12.74 8.96
CA TYR A 300 -3.39 -11.84 9.80
C TYR A 300 -3.13 -10.36 9.49
N GLY A 301 -2.46 -10.06 8.39
CA GLY A 301 -2.33 -8.75 7.77
C GLY A 301 -3.28 -8.59 6.58
N GLY A 302 -2.93 -7.69 5.66
CA GLY A 302 -3.61 -7.48 4.39
C GLY A 302 -5.10 -7.22 4.50
N THR A 303 -5.85 -7.72 3.54
CA THR A 303 -7.31 -7.56 3.50
C THR A 303 -8.03 -8.38 4.57
N SER A 304 -7.41 -9.45 5.12
CA SER A 304 -7.92 -10.12 6.33
C SER A 304 -8.00 -9.16 7.51
N PHE A 305 -6.95 -8.37 7.75
CA PHE A 305 -6.93 -7.34 8.79
C PHE A 305 -8.03 -6.29 8.57
N LEU A 306 -8.14 -5.76 7.34
CA LEU A 306 -9.13 -4.72 7.04
C LEU A 306 -10.56 -5.18 7.30
N MET A 307 -10.89 -6.43 6.97
CA MET A 307 -12.22 -6.98 7.22
C MET A 307 -12.45 -7.32 8.69
N LEU A 308 -11.54 -8.06 9.32
CA LEU A 308 -11.72 -8.51 10.70
C LEU A 308 -11.74 -7.36 11.70
N ALA A 309 -10.95 -6.31 11.46
CA ALA A 309 -10.88 -5.14 12.30
C ALA A 309 -11.93 -4.07 11.96
N GLY A 310 -12.39 -3.99 10.71
CA GLY A 310 -13.32 -2.96 10.24
C GLY A 310 -14.80 -3.30 10.43
N LYS A 311 -15.15 -4.59 10.57
CA LYS A 311 -16.54 -5.04 10.69
C LYS A 311 -17.04 -5.07 12.13
N GLY A 312 -18.33 -4.80 12.32
CA GLY A 312 -19.06 -5.11 13.57
C GLY A 312 -19.42 -6.60 13.68
N GLN A 313 -19.94 -7.00 14.87
CA GLN A 313 -20.28 -8.39 15.16
C GLN A 313 -21.37 -8.95 14.25
N GLN A 314 -22.27 -8.11 13.74
CA GLN A 314 -23.38 -8.53 12.89
C GLN A 314 -23.01 -8.77 11.42
N TYR A 315 -21.81 -8.41 10.99
CA TYR A 315 -21.38 -8.56 9.60
C TYR A 315 -20.53 -9.80 9.37
N ALA A 316 -21.02 -10.69 8.56
CA ALA A 316 -20.32 -11.94 8.24
C ALA A 316 -19.24 -11.80 7.16
N LEU A 317 -19.10 -10.72 6.45
CA LEU A 317 -18.12 -10.40 5.38
C LEU A 317 -17.34 -11.57 4.74
N GLY A 318 -17.89 -12.79 4.74
CA GLY A 318 -17.28 -13.99 4.14
C GLY A 318 -15.99 -14.50 4.81
N ILE A 319 -15.69 -14.07 6.05
CA ILE A 319 -14.50 -14.46 6.80
C ILE A 319 -14.85 -14.78 8.26
N ASP A 320 -14.29 -15.88 8.79
CA ASP A 320 -14.48 -16.29 10.19
C ASP A 320 -13.72 -15.35 11.15
N GLY A 321 -14.35 -15.05 12.28
CA GLY A 321 -13.80 -14.19 13.31
C GLY A 321 -14.27 -12.73 13.23
N ASN A 322 -13.94 -11.98 14.26
CA ASN A 322 -14.23 -10.54 14.38
C ASN A 322 -13.28 -9.94 15.41
N TRP A 323 -12.47 -8.96 15.00
CA TRP A 323 -11.60 -8.22 15.92
C TRP A 323 -12.23 -6.89 16.30
N ASN A 324 -12.99 -6.27 15.38
CA ASN A 324 -13.47 -4.90 15.52
C ASN A 324 -12.31 -3.90 15.81
N GLY A 325 -12.61 -2.64 15.94
CA GLY A 325 -11.67 -1.62 16.42
C GLY A 325 -11.16 -0.64 15.36
N LEU A 326 -11.23 -0.95 14.07
CA LEU A 326 -11.06 0.06 13.03
C LEU A 326 -12.44 0.65 12.71
N VAL A 327 -12.58 1.96 12.91
CA VAL A 327 -13.85 2.69 12.69
C VAL A 327 -13.58 3.98 11.93
N THR A 328 -14.60 4.45 11.20
CA THR A 328 -14.59 5.80 10.63
C THR A 328 -15.51 6.73 11.42
N ASN A 329 -15.46 8.02 11.12
CA ASN A 329 -16.25 9.05 11.78
C ASN A 329 -17.39 9.59 10.90
N SER A 330 -18.33 10.30 11.51
CA SER A 330 -19.45 10.91 10.78
C SER A 330 -19.01 11.86 9.69
N GLU A 331 -17.96 12.65 9.89
CA GLU A 331 -17.50 13.61 8.89
C GLU A 331 -16.98 12.93 7.62
N ALA A 332 -16.34 11.76 7.77
CA ALA A 332 -15.94 10.95 6.61
C ALA A 332 -17.17 10.37 5.90
N VAL A 333 -18.16 9.89 6.66
CA VAL A 333 -19.40 9.34 6.09
C VAL A 333 -20.26 10.44 5.46
N GLU A 334 -20.29 11.65 6.03
CA GLU A 334 -20.98 12.81 5.42
C GLU A 334 -20.44 13.14 4.02
N ARG A 335 -19.16 12.92 3.75
CA ARG A 335 -18.60 13.08 2.40
C ARG A 335 -19.14 12.06 1.41
N LEU A 336 -19.53 10.88 1.87
CA LEU A 336 -20.10 9.82 1.04
C LEU A 336 -21.60 10.04 0.78
N ILE A 337 -22.40 10.24 1.83
CA ILE A 337 -23.86 10.20 1.77
C ILE A 337 -24.55 11.51 2.11
N GLY A 338 -23.80 12.52 2.54
CA GLY A 338 -24.33 13.81 2.95
C GLY A 338 -24.85 13.84 4.40
N LYS A 339 -24.80 15.03 5.02
CA LYS A 339 -25.17 15.24 6.42
C LYS A 339 -26.59 14.78 6.77
N ALA A 340 -27.56 15.01 5.91
CA ALA A 340 -28.95 14.64 6.17
C ALA A 340 -29.14 13.13 6.33
N ALA A 341 -28.43 12.32 5.52
CA ALA A 341 -28.48 10.86 5.63
C ALA A 341 -27.77 10.36 6.89
N VAL A 342 -26.64 10.97 7.27
CA VAL A 342 -25.94 10.68 8.54
C VAL A 342 -26.81 11.02 9.75
N ASP A 343 -27.42 12.19 9.79
CA ASP A 343 -28.33 12.59 10.87
C ASP A 343 -29.53 11.65 10.99
N ALA A 344 -30.10 11.21 9.85
CA ALA A 344 -31.18 10.23 9.84
C ALA A 344 -30.72 8.85 10.34
N ALA A 345 -29.51 8.42 10.00
CA ALA A 345 -28.94 7.16 10.49
C ALA A 345 -28.76 7.17 12.04
N LYS A 346 -28.25 8.25 12.61
CA LYS A 346 -28.05 8.43 14.04
C LYS A 346 -29.36 8.38 14.86
N THR A 347 -30.49 8.65 14.24
CA THR A 347 -31.81 8.58 14.91
C THR A 347 -32.42 7.18 14.87
N ARG A 348 -31.89 6.28 14.03
CA ARG A 348 -32.29 4.88 14.01
C ARG A 348 -31.66 4.16 15.21
N SER A 349 -32.44 3.40 15.96
CA SER A 349 -31.96 2.61 17.09
C SER A 349 -32.24 1.13 16.91
N GLY A 350 -31.31 0.27 17.35
CA GLY A 350 -31.49 -1.17 17.44
C GLY A 350 -31.44 -1.89 16.08
N ASP A 351 -32.20 -2.97 15.94
CA ASP A 351 -32.17 -3.91 14.79
C ASP A 351 -32.47 -3.30 13.41
N ALA A 352 -32.96 -2.06 13.35
CA ALA A 352 -33.18 -1.33 12.09
C ALA A 352 -31.89 -0.99 11.33
N ALA A 353 -30.73 -1.14 11.97
CA ALA A 353 -29.42 -0.90 11.37
C ALA A 353 -28.93 -2.07 10.49
N GLY A 354 -29.57 -3.25 10.51
CA GLY A 354 -29.14 -4.41 9.74
C GLY A 354 -29.19 -4.27 8.20
N ASP A 355 -29.77 -3.17 7.70
CA ASP A 355 -29.90 -2.90 6.25
C ASP A 355 -29.20 -1.60 5.80
N ASP A 356 -28.33 -1.06 6.64
CA ASP A 356 -27.64 0.22 6.43
C ASP A 356 -26.85 0.25 5.13
N GLU A 357 -26.14 -0.84 4.78
CA GLU A 357 -25.35 -0.91 3.54
C GLU A 357 -26.24 -0.65 2.31
N ASN A 358 -27.41 -1.28 2.22
CA ASN A 358 -28.31 -1.10 1.07
C ASN A 358 -28.89 0.32 1.03
N VAL A 359 -29.18 0.91 2.19
CA VAL A 359 -29.70 2.28 2.28
C VAL A 359 -28.65 3.30 1.83
N PHE A 360 -27.40 3.15 2.25
CA PHE A 360 -26.33 4.10 1.95
C PHE A 360 -25.81 3.93 0.53
N THR A 361 -25.64 2.70 0.05
CA THR A 361 -25.21 2.44 -1.33
C THR A 361 -26.26 2.85 -2.37
N ALA A 362 -27.52 2.99 -1.98
CA ALA A 362 -28.55 3.60 -2.84
C ALA A 362 -28.37 5.12 -3.03
N ILE A 363 -27.61 5.79 -2.14
CA ILE A 363 -27.27 7.23 -2.26
C ILE A 363 -25.98 7.40 -3.06
N ASP A 364 -24.97 6.63 -2.73
CA ASP A 364 -23.66 6.54 -3.39
C ASP A 364 -23.12 5.11 -3.21
N ALA A 365 -22.92 4.39 -4.29
CA ALA A 365 -22.49 2.98 -4.27
C ALA A 365 -21.15 2.74 -3.54
N ARG A 366 -20.38 3.79 -3.25
CA ARG A 366 -19.12 3.76 -2.52
C ARG A 366 -19.31 3.80 -1.00
N ALA A 367 -20.51 4.08 -0.53
CA ALA A 367 -20.83 4.19 0.89
C ALA A 367 -20.98 2.81 1.58
N LEU A 368 -19.93 1.99 1.50
CA LEU A 368 -19.85 0.66 2.12
C LEU A 368 -19.50 0.80 3.60
N VAL A 369 -20.41 1.41 4.36
CA VAL A 369 -20.29 1.72 5.79
C VAL A 369 -21.57 1.31 6.53
N SER A 370 -21.48 1.14 7.85
CA SER A 370 -22.63 0.82 8.69
C SER A 370 -22.51 1.41 10.09
N LEU A 371 -23.64 1.81 10.66
CA LEU A 371 -23.78 2.22 12.06
C LEU A 371 -24.31 1.08 12.95
N SER A 372 -24.53 -0.11 12.41
CA SER A 372 -24.94 -1.29 13.17
C SER A 372 -23.94 -1.60 14.28
N ASP A 373 -24.41 -1.84 15.49
CA ASP A 373 -23.60 -2.07 16.70
C ASP A 373 -22.73 -0.87 17.14
N CYS A 374 -22.86 0.29 16.51
CA CYS A 374 -22.09 1.47 16.83
C CYS A 374 -22.96 2.61 17.36
N ASP A 375 -22.38 3.43 18.23
CA ASP A 375 -22.96 4.70 18.69
C ASP A 375 -22.00 5.84 18.29
N ASP A 376 -22.46 6.70 17.39
CA ASP A 376 -21.67 7.86 16.93
C ASP A 376 -21.79 9.07 17.89
N LYS A 377 -22.31 8.89 19.10
CA LYS A 377 -22.57 10.02 20.02
C LYS A 377 -21.30 10.73 20.49
N GLU A 378 -20.22 10.00 20.69
CA GLU A 378 -18.90 10.57 20.98
C GLU A 378 -17.81 9.58 20.60
N MET A 379 -16.93 9.94 19.66
CA MET A 379 -15.73 9.15 19.40
C MET A 379 -14.80 9.19 20.63
N ASP A 380 -14.88 8.15 21.46
CA ASP A 380 -13.84 7.83 22.41
C ASP A 380 -12.87 6.83 21.75
N THR A 381 -11.58 7.16 21.69
CA THR A 381 -10.54 6.33 21.09
C THR A 381 -10.33 4.98 21.77
N LYS A 382 -11.12 4.63 22.79
CA LYS A 382 -11.02 3.36 23.53
C LYS A 382 -12.33 2.60 23.61
N ASN A 383 -13.38 3.07 22.96
CA ASN A 383 -14.69 2.44 23.02
C ASN A 383 -15.04 1.78 21.67
N PHE A 384 -15.10 0.46 21.65
CA PHE A 384 -15.43 -0.35 20.48
C PHE A 384 -16.84 -0.14 19.91
N ALA A 385 -17.74 0.47 20.67
CA ALA A 385 -19.08 0.82 20.21
C ALA A 385 -19.16 2.20 19.55
N ASN A 386 -18.07 2.96 19.47
CA ASN A 386 -18.06 4.31 18.91
C ASN A 386 -17.48 4.37 17.51
N GLY A 387 -18.16 5.09 16.63
CA GLY A 387 -17.78 5.28 15.22
C GLY A 387 -18.64 4.46 14.26
N TRP A 388 -18.24 4.39 13.00
CA TRP A 388 -18.91 3.67 11.94
C TRP A 388 -18.04 2.51 11.46
N HIS A 389 -18.62 1.33 11.30
CA HIS A 389 -17.96 0.21 10.66
C HIS A 389 -17.76 0.46 9.17
N VAL A 390 -16.67 -0.07 8.62
CA VAL A 390 -16.40 -0.05 7.18
C VAL A 390 -16.45 -1.48 6.67
N VAL A 391 -17.36 -1.74 5.75
CA VAL A 391 -17.67 -3.05 5.17
C VAL A 391 -17.27 -3.13 3.69
N LYS A 392 -16.33 -2.28 3.29
CA LYS A 392 -15.87 -2.14 1.91
C LYS A 392 -15.22 -3.42 1.39
N PHE A 393 -14.29 -3.99 2.16
CA PHE A 393 -13.65 -5.26 1.82
C PHE A 393 -14.50 -6.41 2.31
N ASN A 394 -14.81 -7.37 1.42
CA ASN A 394 -15.77 -8.44 1.68
C ASN A 394 -15.33 -9.74 1.00
N ASN A 395 -15.04 -10.78 1.77
CA ASN A 395 -14.57 -12.06 1.26
C ASN A 395 -15.68 -12.92 0.61
N ASN A 396 -16.95 -12.51 0.73
CA ASN A 396 -17.99 -13.11 -0.10
C ASN A 396 -17.69 -12.85 -1.57
N ARG A 397 -18.17 -13.71 -2.46
CA ARG A 397 -17.89 -13.62 -3.89
C ARG A 397 -19.02 -12.91 -4.62
N PHE A 398 -18.66 -12.00 -5.49
CA PHE A 398 -19.63 -11.26 -6.32
C PHE A 398 -20.31 -12.21 -7.33
N LEU A 399 -19.54 -13.13 -7.89
CA LEU A 399 -20.02 -14.11 -8.89
C LEU A 399 -20.73 -15.32 -8.26
N ASP A 400 -20.61 -15.50 -6.95
CA ASP A 400 -21.32 -16.55 -6.19
C ASP A 400 -21.92 -15.99 -4.89
N PRO A 401 -22.99 -15.18 -4.99
CA PRO A 401 -23.59 -14.52 -3.83
C PRO A 401 -24.37 -15.46 -2.91
N ALA A 402 -24.58 -16.71 -3.32
CA ALA A 402 -25.38 -17.70 -2.54
C ALA A 402 -24.57 -18.43 -1.48
N THR A 403 -23.23 -18.46 -1.60
CA THR A 403 -22.36 -19.20 -0.69
C THR A 403 -21.91 -18.30 0.48
N ASP A 404 -22.06 -18.80 1.70
CA ASP A 404 -21.58 -18.15 2.93
C ASP A 404 -20.15 -18.63 3.24
N TYR A 405 -19.16 -17.85 2.84
CA TYR A 405 -17.74 -18.16 3.04
C TYR A 405 -17.26 -17.95 4.48
N SER A 406 -18.03 -17.27 5.34
CA SER A 406 -17.66 -17.03 6.74
C SER A 406 -17.53 -18.30 7.59
N LYS A 407 -18.09 -19.41 7.13
CA LYS A 407 -18.01 -20.71 7.81
C LYS A 407 -16.81 -21.55 7.41
N THR A 408 -16.12 -21.20 6.34
CA THR A 408 -15.06 -22.02 5.74
C THR A 408 -13.73 -21.28 5.64
N GLU A 409 -13.73 -19.96 5.51
CA GLU A 409 -12.52 -19.16 5.26
C GLU A 409 -12.12 -18.34 6.48
N LYS A 410 -10.86 -18.51 6.92
CA LYS A 410 -10.22 -17.76 8.02
C LYS A 410 -9.38 -16.60 7.53
N PHE A 411 -9.02 -16.61 6.26
CA PHE A 411 -8.20 -15.60 5.60
C PHE A 411 -8.88 -15.08 4.36
N SER A 412 -8.44 -13.92 3.90
CA SER A 412 -9.02 -13.23 2.76
C SER A 412 -8.53 -13.80 1.43
N SER A 413 -9.43 -13.78 0.45
CA SER A 413 -9.13 -13.91 -0.98
C SER A 413 -9.32 -12.58 -1.74
N VAL A 414 -9.57 -11.47 -1.04
CA VAL A 414 -9.75 -10.15 -1.67
C VAL A 414 -8.39 -9.57 -2.02
N ASP A 415 -8.11 -9.40 -3.30
CA ASP A 415 -6.96 -8.66 -3.76
C ASP A 415 -7.12 -7.17 -3.45
N PHE A 416 -6.07 -6.53 -2.91
CA PHE A 416 -6.11 -5.10 -2.61
C PHE A 416 -5.61 -4.30 -3.83
N PRO A 417 -6.47 -3.47 -4.46
CA PRO A 417 -6.05 -2.64 -5.58
C PRO A 417 -5.05 -1.57 -5.13
N MET A 418 -3.77 -1.75 -5.45
CA MET A 418 -2.70 -0.80 -5.15
C MET A 418 -2.71 0.39 -6.13
N ILE A 419 -3.10 0.13 -7.38
CA ILE A 419 -3.35 1.12 -8.44
C ILE A 419 -4.56 0.64 -9.23
N ARG A 420 -5.54 1.52 -9.46
CA ARG A 420 -6.70 1.25 -10.30
C ARG A 420 -7.06 2.43 -11.20
N ALA A 421 -7.80 2.18 -12.28
CA ALA A 421 -8.10 3.19 -13.29
C ALA A 421 -8.79 4.43 -12.71
N ALA A 422 -9.73 4.27 -11.76
CA ALA A 422 -10.44 5.40 -11.15
C ALA A 422 -9.50 6.41 -10.48
N GLU A 423 -8.39 5.96 -9.87
CA GLU A 423 -7.36 6.87 -9.37
C GLU A 423 -6.78 7.73 -10.51
N MET A 424 -6.57 7.15 -11.68
CA MET A 424 -6.02 7.90 -12.82
C MET A 424 -6.99 8.94 -13.36
N TYR A 425 -8.30 8.72 -13.28
CA TYR A 425 -9.32 9.73 -13.56
C TYR A 425 -9.17 10.95 -12.65
N LEU A 426 -8.93 10.70 -11.35
CA LEU A 426 -8.70 11.74 -10.35
C LEU A 426 -7.35 12.45 -10.56
N VAL A 427 -6.28 11.70 -10.85
CA VAL A 427 -4.94 12.24 -11.14
C VAL A 427 -4.99 13.17 -12.35
N TYR A 428 -5.65 12.75 -13.43
CA TYR A 428 -5.81 13.59 -14.62
C TYR A 428 -6.52 14.91 -14.27
N ALA A 429 -7.66 14.83 -13.60
CA ALA A 429 -8.45 16.01 -13.25
C ALA A 429 -7.70 16.96 -12.31
N GLU A 430 -7.01 16.42 -11.28
CA GLU A 430 -6.22 17.22 -10.33
C GLU A 430 -5.03 17.88 -11.03
N ALA A 431 -4.26 17.13 -11.81
CA ALA A 431 -3.11 17.64 -12.53
C ALA A 431 -3.53 18.77 -13.49
N GLN A 432 -4.60 18.60 -14.24
CA GLN A 432 -5.13 19.63 -15.14
C GLN A 432 -5.61 20.86 -14.38
N ALA A 433 -6.35 20.69 -13.27
CA ALA A 433 -6.79 21.80 -12.45
C ALA A 433 -5.60 22.60 -11.85
N ARG A 434 -4.51 21.92 -11.44
CA ARG A 434 -3.29 22.58 -10.96
C ARG A 434 -2.56 23.34 -12.08
N ILE A 435 -2.50 22.80 -13.29
CA ILE A 435 -1.97 23.50 -14.47
C ILE A 435 -2.74 24.79 -14.74
N ASP A 436 -4.07 24.74 -14.60
CA ASP A 436 -4.98 25.86 -14.88
C ASP A 436 -5.15 26.82 -13.70
N GLY A 437 -4.43 26.61 -12.58
CA GLY A 437 -4.42 27.53 -11.45
C GLY A 437 -5.47 27.26 -10.37
N GLY A 438 -5.94 26.01 -10.25
CA GLY A 438 -6.81 25.53 -9.17
C GLY A 438 -8.24 25.17 -9.60
N GLN A 439 -8.65 25.50 -10.83
CA GLN A 439 -9.91 25.12 -11.42
C GLN A 439 -9.73 24.90 -12.91
N THR A 440 -10.44 23.93 -13.49
CA THR A 440 -10.38 23.67 -14.93
C THR A 440 -11.77 23.52 -15.55
N SER A 441 -11.87 23.89 -16.83
CA SER A 441 -12.98 23.59 -17.72
C SER A 441 -12.57 22.60 -18.83
N ASP A 442 -11.42 21.95 -18.70
CA ASP A 442 -11.00 20.88 -19.60
C ASP A 442 -12.07 19.79 -19.66
N ALA A 443 -12.54 19.49 -20.88
CA ALA A 443 -13.66 18.57 -21.07
C ALA A 443 -13.37 17.17 -20.51
N LYS A 444 -12.14 16.64 -20.70
CA LYS A 444 -11.78 15.32 -20.17
C LYS A 444 -11.75 15.31 -18.66
N ALA A 445 -11.13 16.33 -18.02
CA ALA A 445 -11.08 16.43 -16.56
C ALA A 445 -12.49 16.45 -15.95
N VAL A 446 -13.40 17.23 -16.52
CA VAL A 446 -14.80 17.31 -16.09
C VAL A 446 -15.52 15.98 -16.32
N ASP A 447 -15.35 15.36 -17.50
CA ASP A 447 -16.03 14.11 -17.85
C ASP A 447 -15.53 12.93 -17.02
N TYR A 448 -14.25 12.90 -16.62
CA TYR A 448 -13.71 11.86 -15.76
C TYR A 448 -14.31 11.92 -14.35
N ILE A 449 -14.46 13.10 -13.76
CA ILE A 449 -15.12 13.23 -12.46
C ILE A 449 -16.61 12.84 -12.58
N LYS A 450 -17.29 13.28 -13.63
CA LYS A 450 -18.69 12.87 -13.89
C LYS A 450 -18.84 11.37 -14.06
N ALA A 451 -17.89 10.70 -14.71
CA ALA A 451 -17.91 9.25 -14.89
C ALA A 451 -17.84 8.51 -13.56
N LEU A 452 -16.97 8.97 -12.62
CA LEU A 452 -16.90 8.40 -11.27
C LEU A 452 -18.22 8.59 -10.51
N GLN A 453 -18.80 9.79 -10.55
CA GLN A 453 -20.07 10.09 -9.89
C GLN A 453 -21.24 9.31 -10.50
N ALA A 454 -21.24 9.13 -11.82
CA ALA A 454 -22.26 8.35 -12.52
C ALA A 454 -22.16 6.85 -12.22
N ARG A 455 -20.92 6.28 -12.20
CA ARG A 455 -20.67 4.89 -11.81
C ARG A 455 -21.16 4.62 -10.38
N ALA A 456 -20.93 5.58 -9.48
CA ALA A 456 -21.38 5.52 -8.10
C ALA A 456 -22.90 5.68 -7.92
N GLY A 457 -23.64 6.03 -8.98
CA GLY A 457 -25.07 6.35 -8.89
C GLY A 457 -25.35 7.55 -7.96
N MET A 458 -24.40 8.49 -7.85
CA MET A 458 -24.47 9.61 -6.90
C MET A 458 -25.71 10.46 -7.15
N GLN A 459 -26.61 10.54 -6.16
CA GLN A 459 -27.89 11.23 -6.31
C GLN A 459 -27.75 12.74 -6.51
N ASN A 460 -26.67 13.35 -5.97
CA ASN A 460 -26.41 14.78 -6.07
C ASN A 460 -25.00 15.02 -6.63
N PRO A 461 -24.81 14.90 -7.96
CA PRO A 461 -23.51 15.16 -8.59
C PRO A 461 -23.01 16.58 -8.32
N THR A 462 -21.70 16.72 -8.04
CA THR A 462 -21.10 18.00 -7.61
C THR A 462 -20.44 18.78 -8.76
N VAL A 463 -20.31 18.16 -9.95
CA VAL A 463 -19.59 18.73 -11.09
C VAL A 463 -20.52 18.91 -12.28
N SER A 464 -20.47 20.10 -12.92
CA SER A 464 -21.27 20.42 -14.12
C SER A 464 -20.41 20.71 -15.35
N THR A 465 -19.81 21.89 -15.45
CA THR A 465 -18.99 22.35 -16.59
C THR A 465 -17.56 22.68 -16.23
N THR A 466 -17.27 22.79 -14.94
CA THR A 466 -15.94 23.04 -14.37
C THR A 466 -15.74 22.18 -13.16
N VAL A 467 -14.48 21.92 -12.81
CA VAL A 467 -14.12 21.25 -11.57
C VAL A 467 -12.93 21.97 -10.92
N ASN A 468 -12.98 22.19 -9.62
CA ASN A 468 -11.92 22.81 -8.82
C ASN A 468 -11.25 21.80 -7.89
N LEU A 469 -10.12 22.22 -7.28
CA LEU A 469 -9.32 21.35 -6.41
C LEU A 469 -10.09 20.86 -5.16
N ASP A 470 -11.01 21.64 -4.61
CA ASP A 470 -11.81 21.20 -3.45
C ASP A 470 -12.80 20.09 -3.85
N GLN A 471 -13.47 20.26 -4.99
CA GLN A 471 -14.35 19.22 -5.52
C GLN A 471 -13.60 17.93 -5.85
N ILE A 472 -12.38 18.03 -6.38
CA ILE A 472 -11.51 16.87 -6.65
C ILE A 472 -11.05 16.23 -5.34
N PHE A 473 -10.66 17.02 -4.35
CA PHE A 473 -10.27 16.52 -3.02
C PHE A 473 -11.40 15.71 -2.35
N ASP A 474 -12.62 16.20 -2.45
CA ASP A 474 -13.79 15.47 -1.94
C ASP A 474 -14.07 14.21 -2.75
N GLU A 475 -13.89 14.26 -4.09
CA GLU A 475 -14.07 13.08 -4.93
C GLU A 475 -13.01 12.01 -4.67
N ILE A 476 -11.75 12.39 -4.43
CA ILE A 476 -10.68 11.47 -3.99
C ILE A 476 -11.09 10.80 -2.67
N SER A 477 -11.63 11.56 -1.73
CA SER A 477 -12.08 11.03 -0.44
C SER A 477 -13.23 10.02 -0.59
N ARG A 478 -14.16 10.23 -1.53
CA ARG A 478 -15.24 9.28 -1.81
C ARG A 478 -14.75 8.04 -2.53
N GLU A 479 -13.97 8.25 -3.60
CA GLU A 479 -13.57 7.19 -4.52
C GLU A 479 -12.53 6.25 -3.89
N LEU A 480 -11.50 6.81 -3.26
CA LEU A 480 -10.36 6.07 -2.70
C LEU A 480 -10.46 5.85 -1.18
N PHE A 481 -11.66 5.97 -0.61
CA PHE A 481 -11.91 5.78 0.82
C PHE A 481 -11.36 4.43 1.30
N TRP A 482 -10.52 4.43 2.34
CA TRP A 482 -9.85 3.25 2.91
C TRP A 482 -8.87 2.50 1.96
N GLU A 483 -8.36 3.16 0.92
CA GLU A 483 -7.37 2.55 0.02
C GLU A 483 -5.92 3.00 0.31
N GLY A 484 -5.63 3.51 1.51
CA GLY A 484 -4.27 3.82 1.95
C GLY A 484 -3.63 5.05 1.28
N GLN A 485 -4.43 5.97 0.72
CA GLN A 485 -3.91 7.13 0.00
C GLN A 485 -4.23 8.48 0.67
N ARG A 486 -4.97 8.45 1.79
CA ARG A 486 -5.49 9.67 2.39
C ARG A 486 -4.42 10.58 2.96
N ARG A 487 -3.40 10.03 3.66
CA ARG A 487 -2.29 10.81 4.20
C ARG A 487 -1.53 11.54 3.09
N THR A 488 -1.12 10.84 2.04
CA THR A 488 -0.42 11.42 0.89
C THR A 488 -1.25 12.53 0.24
N THR A 489 -2.57 12.33 0.09
CA THR A 489 -3.49 13.35 -0.42
C THR A 489 -3.57 14.57 0.50
N LEU A 490 -3.71 14.38 1.81
CA LEU A 490 -3.77 15.47 2.78
C LEU A 490 -2.49 16.30 2.79
N ILE A 491 -1.31 15.66 2.68
CA ILE A 491 0.00 16.35 2.57
C ILE A 491 0.04 17.18 1.28
N ARG A 492 -0.31 16.60 0.13
CA ARG A 492 -0.32 17.29 -1.17
C ARG A 492 -1.22 18.52 -1.20
N TYR A 493 -2.31 18.51 -0.43
CA TYR A 493 -3.24 19.64 -0.30
C TYR A 493 -2.90 20.60 0.87
N ASP A 494 -1.74 20.45 1.51
CA ASP A 494 -1.32 21.22 2.69
C ASP A 494 -2.36 21.16 3.84
N ARG A 495 -3.05 20.00 4.01
CA ARG A 495 -4.13 19.77 4.99
C ARG A 495 -3.75 18.80 6.12
N TYR A 496 -2.64 18.08 5.99
CA TYR A 496 -2.28 17.03 6.92
C TYR A 496 -1.83 17.58 8.27
N SER A 497 -0.73 18.32 8.34
CA SER A 497 -0.20 18.89 9.60
C SER A 497 -0.84 20.24 9.97
N SER A 498 -1.42 20.93 8.99
CA SER A 498 -2.00 22.28 9.11
C SER A 498 -3.20 22.34 10.06
N ALA A 499 -3.39 23.45 10.76
CA ALA A 499 -4.58 23.76 11.55
C ALA A 499 -5.77 24.23 10.69
N SER A 500 -5.61 24.41 9.38
CA SER A 500 -6.66 24.88 8.47
C SER A 500 -7.69 23.80 8.12
N TYR A 501 -7.35 22.52 8.33
CA TYR A 501 -8.22 21.37 8.11
C TYR A 501 -8.14 20.43 9.32
N LEU A 502 -9.21 20.34 10.08
CA LEU A 502 -9.27 19.60 11.32
C LEU A 502 -10.23 18.41 11.20
N TRP A 503 -9.92 17.35 11.91
CA TRP A 503 -10.79 16.18 12.12
C TRP A 503 -10.70 15.73 13.59
N PRO A 504 -11.69 14.98 14.09
CA PRO A 504 -11.66 14.50 15.47
C PRO A 504 -10.38 13.73 15.79
N PHE A 505 -9.74 14.06 16.89
CA PHE A 505 -8.49 13.49 17.41
C PHE A 505 -7.23 13.77 16.58
N LYS A 506 -7.27 14.62 15.55
CA LYS A 506 -6.06 15.15 14.93
C LYS A 506 -5.15 15.78 15.98
N GLY A 507 -3.86 15.46 15.96
CA GLY A 507 -2.90 15.97 16.95
C GLY A 507 -3.21 15.57 18.39
N GLY A 508 -3.93 14.47 18.60
CA GLY A 508 -4.22 13.89 19.93
C GLY A 508 -5.31 14.58 20.74
N VAL A 509 -6.03 15.56 20.19
CA VAL A 509 -7.11 16.28 20.91
C VAL A 509 -8.48 16.06 20.26
N LYS A 510 -9.53 15.96 21.08
CA LYS A 510 -10.89 15.62 20.66
C LYS A 510 -11.38 16.44 19.45
N ASN A 511 -11.20 17.75 19.46
CA ASN A 511 -11.68 18.62 18.37
C ASN A 511 -10.66 18.84 17.26
N GLY A 512 -9.54 18.13 17.31
CA GLY A 512 -8.44 18.28 16.36
C GLY A 512 -7.61 19.57 16.59
N GLN A 513 -6.33 19.46 16.29
CA GLN A 513 -5.39 20.59 16.20
C GLN A 513 -4.34 20.31 15.14
N GLY A 514 -3.65 21.36 14.65
CA GLY A 514 -2.46 21.19 13.84
C GLY A 514 -1.32 20.57 14.65
N PHE A 515 -0.38 19.92 13.95
CA PHE A 515 0.81 19.33 14.55
C PHE A 515 2.07 19.72 13.78
N ALA A 516 3.23 19.41 14.32
CA ALA A 516 4.51 19.84 13.74
C ALA A 516 4.72 19.24 12.33
N LYS A 517 5.18 20.08 11.39
CA LYS A 517 5.32 19.71 9.98
C LYS A 517 6.31 18.56 9.76
N TYR A 518 7.36 18.44 10.58
CA TYR A 518 8.31 17.33 10.45
C TYR A 518 7.64 15.95 10.58
N LEU A 519 6.48 15.85 11.27
CA LEU A 519 5.67 14.63 11.35
C LEU A 519 4.97 14.26 10.02
N GLU A 520 5.15 15.04 8.96
CA GLU A 520 4.77 14.62 7.60
C GLU A 520 5.68 13.52 7.05
N LEU A 521 6.86 13.33 7.63
CA LEU A 521 7.72 12.16 7.40
C LEU A 521 7.81 11.32 8.67
N PHE A 522 7.95 10.02 8.53
CA PHE A 522 8.21 9.12 9.64
C PHE A 522 9.72 9.04 9.94
N PRO A 523 10.11 8.72 11.18
CA PRO A 523 11.52 8.55 11.55
C PRO A 523 12.11 7.30 10.90
N LEU A 524 13.40 7.35 10.57
CA LEU A 524 14.16 6.14 10.25
C LEU A 524 14.33 5.28 11.52
N PRO A 525 14.28 3.94 11.41
CA PRO A 525 14.50 3.06 12.56
C PRO A 525 15.87 3.28 13.22
N SER A 526 15.88 3.34 14.54
CA SER A 526 17.11 3.51 15.32
C SER A 526 18.12 2.40 15.08
N ASP A 527 17.65 1.18 14.82
CA ASP A 527 18.52 0.02 14.56
C ASP A 527 19.34 0.21 13.28
N ASP A 528 18.75 0.78 12.24
CA ASP A 528 19.45 1.10 10.98
C ASP A 528 20.46 2.25 11.17
N LEU A 529 20.08 3.30 11.92
CA LEU A 529 20.98 4.41 12.23
C LEU A 529 22.22 3.94 13.02
N LEU A 530 22.04 3.01 13.95
CA LEU A 530 23.13 2.41 14.70
C LEU A 530 24.00 1.48 13.85
N ALA A 531 23.40 0.75 12.91
CA ALA A 531 24.11 -0.21 12.05
C ALA A 531 24.85 0.45 10.89
N ASN A 532 24.40 1.60 10.42
CA ASN A 532 24.92 2.30 9.24
C ASN A 532 25.22 3.78 9.52
N GLU A 533 26.49 4.09 9.71
CA GLU A 533 27.01 5.45 9.96
C GLU A 533 26.80 6.45 8.81
N ASN A 534 26.37 5.98 7.61
CA ASN A 534 26.02 6.84 6.49
C ASN A 534 24.60 7.40 6.59
N LEU A 535 23.84 7.01 7.62
CA LEU A 535 22.46 7.45 7.83
C LEU A 535 22.39 8.50 8.93
N SER A 536 21.48 9.44 8.77
CA SER A 536 21.08 10.40 9.79
C SER A 536 19.56 10.46 9.88
N GLN A 537 19.05 10.77 11.06
CA GLN A 537 17.61 10.86 11.29
C GLN A 537 16.99 12.03 10.52
N ASN A 538 15.72 11.91 10.16
CA ASN A 538 14.95 12.99 9.56
C ASN A 538 14.87 14.21 10.51
N GLU A 539 14.89 15.40 9.93
CA GLU A 539 14.82 16.65 10.69
C GLU A 539 13.60 16.68 11.63
N GLY A 540 13.79 17.19 12.84
CA GLY A 540 12.76 17.31 13.88
C GLY A 540 12.67 16.12 14.83
N TYR A 541 13.26 14.96 14.49
CA TYR A 541 13.39 13.84 15.42
C TYR A 541 14.72 13.96 16.18
N ILE A 542 14.65 13.77 17.48
CA ILE A 542 15.84 13.79 18.35
C ILE A 542 16.48 12.39 18.27
N GLU A 543 17.79 12.34 18.04
CA GLU A 543 18.59 11.11 18.10
C GLU A 543 18.68 10.56 19.53
#